data_470e61fbb0c144fb79205a8090067be9
#
_entry.id   470e61fbb0c144fb79205a8090067be9
#
_cell.length_a   1.000
_cell.length_b   1.000
_cell.length_c   1.000
_cell.angle_alpha   90.00
_cell.angle_beta   90.00
_cell.angle_gamma   90.00
#
_symmetry.space_group_name_H-M   'P 1'
#
loop_
_entity.id
_entity.type
_entity.pdbx_description
1 polymer ?
#
loop_
_entity_poly.entity_id
_entity_poly.type
_entity_poly.pdbx_seq_one_letter_code
_entity_poly.pdbx_strand_id
1 'polypeptide(L)' 'MKTSEIRKMSVEDINKKIAEIKTELFELRMKQATGSLDKPHMINAKRKDVARLKTVLTEKLNDGSEK' A
#
# COMPACT_ATOMS: atom_id res chain seq x y z
N MET A 1 4.07 -6.54 -4.98
CA MET A 1 3.70 -5.56 -6.02
C MET A 1 4.95 -4.88 -6.56
N LYS A 2 5.10 -4.84 -7.87
CA LYS A 2 6.31 -4.27 -8.48
C LYS A 2 6.14 -2.77 -8.69
N THR A 3 7.22 -2.02 -8.49
CA THR A 3 7.21 -0.57 -8.67
C THR A 3 6.82 -0.18 -10.10
N SER A 4 7.28 -0.95 -11.09
CA SER A 4 6.96 -0.68 -12.49
C SER A 4 5.46 -0.77 -12.76
N GLU A 5 4.76 -1.67 -12.08
CA GLU A 5 3.30 -1.79 -12.21
C GLU A 5 2.61 -0.59 -11.59
N ILE A 6 3.10 -0.16 -10.43
CA ILE A 6 2.54 1.00 -9.72
C ILE A 6 2.69 2.27 -10.56
N ARG A 7 3.82 2.41 -11.24
CA ARG A 7 4.08 3.59 -12.06
C ARG A 7 3.14 3.72 -13.26
N LYS A 8 2.54 2.61 -13.67
CA LYS A 8 1.54 2.61 -14.74
C LYS A 8 0.16 3.04 -14.25
N MET A 9 -0.05 3.06 -12.95
CA MET A 9 -1.34 3.41 -12.37
C MET A 9 -1.50 4.92 -12.29
N SER A 10 -2.75 5.38 -12.38
CA SER A 10 -3.04 6.80 -12.15
C SER A 10 -2.97 7.12 -10.66
N VAL A 11 -2.88 8.41 -10.33
CA VAL A 11 -2.87 8.86 -8.93
C VAL A 11 -4.12 8.35 -8.20
N GLU A 12 -5.28 8.42 -8.84
CA GLU A 12 -6.52 7.94 -8.24
C GLU A 12 -6.46 6.44 -7.94
N ASP A 13 -5.95 5.65 -8.90
CA ASP A 13 -5.82 4.20 -8.71
C ASP A 13 -4.86 3.87 -7.57
N ILE A 14 -3.75 4.60 -7.47
CA ILE A 14 -2.79 4.41 -6.39
C ILE A 14 -3.46 4.70 -5.05
N ASN A 15 -4.20 5.79 -4.94
CA ASN A 15 -4.91 6.14 -3.72
C ASN A 15 -5.93 5.08 -3.32
N LYS A 16 -6.68 4.56 -4.29
CA LYS A 16 -7.64 3.49 -4.04
C LYS A 16 -6.94 2.23 -3.54
N LYS A 17 -5.82 1.89 -4.15
CA LYS A 17 -5.06 0.70 -3.76
C LYS A 17 -4.52 0.85 -2.33
N ILE A 18 -4.01 2.02 -2.00
CA ILE A 18 -3.54 2.30 -0.65
C ILE A 18 -4.67 2.12 0.36
N ALA A 19 -5.85 2.65 0.07
CA ALA A 19 -7.00 2.52 0.97
C ALA A 19 -7.40 1.06 1.16
N GLU A 20 -7.43 0.28 0.08
CA GLU A 20 -7.74 -1.14 0.14
C GLU A 20 -6.75 -1.89 1.03
N ILE A 21 -5.46 -1.65 0.82
CA ILE A 21 -4.42 -2.34 1.58
C ILE A 21 -4.46 -1.93 3.05
N LYS A 22 -4.73 -0.66 3.34
CA LYS A 22 -4.87 -0.21 4.73
C LYS A 22 -6.02 -0.92 5.43
N THR A 23 -7.13 -1.12 4.74
CA THR A 23 -8.26 -1.87 5.28
C THR A 23 -7.87 -3.31 5.58
N GLU A 24 -7.15 -3.95 4.64
CA GLU A 24 -6.65 -5.31 4.84
C GLU A 24 -5.69 -5.39 6.02
N LEU A 25 -4.81 -4.40 6.16
CA LEU A 25 -3.89 -4.31 7.30
C LEU A 25 -4.63 -4.23 8.62
N PHE A 26 -5.67 -3.41 8.66
CA PHE A 26 -6.49 -3.25 9.86
C PHE A 26 -7.11 -4.59 10.26
N GLU A 27 -7.68 -5.30 9.29
CA GLU A 27 -8.27 -6.61 9.55
C GLU A 27 -7.24 -7.62 10.04
N LEU A 28 -6.04 -7.62 9.42
CA LEU A 28 -4.97 -8.53 9.84
C LEU A 28 -4.49 -8.22 11.25
N ARG A 29 -4.39 -6.94 11.59
CA ARG A 29 -4.00 -6.55 12.95
C ARG A 29 -5.03 -6.97 13.98
N MET A 30 -6.30 -6.89 13.64
CA MET A 30 -7.35 -7.35 14.53
C MET A 30 -7.27 -8.85 14.76
N LYS A 31 -7.01 -9.62 13.70
CA LYS A 31 -6.82 -11.06 13.82
C LYS A 31 -5.60 -11.39 14.67
N GLN A 32 -4.53 -10.63 14.52
CA GLN A 32 -3.34 -10.82 15.33
C GLN A 32 -3.62 -10.57 16.81
N ALA A 33 -4.38 -9.53 17.11
CA ALA A 33 -4.74 -9.19 18.49
C ALA A 33 -5.59 -10.27 19.14
N THR A 34 -6.40 -10.99 18.39
CA THR A 34 -7.23 -12.09 18.90
C THR A 34 -6.52 -13.43 18.87
N GLY A 35 -5.29 -13.46 18.35
CA GLY A 35 -4.53 -14.70 18.26
C GLY A 35 -4.93 -15.59 17.10
N SER A 36 -5.77 -15.12 16.19
CA SER A 36 -6.26 -15.92 15.05
C SER A 36 -5.37 -15.85 13.82
N LEU A 37 -4.35 -15.01 13.84
CA LEU A 37 -3.49 -14.81 12.67
C LEU A 37 -2.40 -15.86 12.60
N ASP A 38 -2.44 -16.72 11.58
CA ASP A 38 -1.48 -17.78 11.39
C ASP A 38 -0.22 -17.32 10.66
N LYS A 39 -0.32 -16.24 9.87
CA LYS A 39 0.79 -15.78 9.03
C LYS A 39 1.10 -14.31 9.27
N PRO A 40 1.82 -13.99 10.35
CA PRO A 40 2.12 -12.59 10.67
C PRO A 40 2.96 -11.86 9.62
N HIS A 41 3.70 -12.60 8.79
CA HIS A 41 4.50 -12.00 7.72
C HIS A 41 3.65 -11.25 6.68
N MET A 42 2.37 -11.57 6.58
CA MET A 42 1.48 -10.87 5.65
C MET A 42 1.32 -9.40 6.00
N ILE A 43 1.36 -9.08 7.29
CA ILE A 43 1.28 -7.68 7.72
C ILE A 43 2.46 -6.90 7.18
N ASN A 44 3.67 -7.45 7.28
CA ASN A 44 4.88 -6.80 6.77
C ASN A 44 4.85 -6.64 5.26
N ALA A 45 4.38 -7.66 4.54
CA ALA A 45 4.26 -7.60 3.09
C ALA A 45 3.30 -6.50 2.65
N LYS A 46 2.16 -6.39 3.31
CA LYS A 46 1.18 -5.34 3.00
C LYS A 46 1.73 -3.94 3.31
N ARG A 47 2.45 -3.81 4.42
CA ARG A 47 3.07 -2.53 4.78
C ARG A 47 4.09 -2.08 3.73
N LYS A 48 4.87 -3.02 3.21
CA LYS A 48 5.83 -2.74 2.14
C LYS A 48 5.12 -2.27 0.87
N ASP A 49 4.00 -2.90 0.54
CA ASP A 49 3.22 -2.51 -0.62
C ASP A 49 2.71 -1.07 -0.48
N VAL A 50 2.19 -0.72 0.70
CA VAL A 50 1.74 0.65 0.97
C VAL A 50 2.89 1.64 0.83
N ALA A 51 4.06 1.29 1.36
CA ALA A 51 5.23 2.16 1.28
C ALA A 51 5.64 2.41 -0.17
N ARG A 52 5.64 1.37 -1.00
CA ARG A 52 5.95 1.49 -2.43
C ARG A 52 4.93 2.36 -3.16
N LEU A 53 3.65 2.14 -2.87
CA LEU A 53 2.57 2.94 -3.46
C LEU A 53 2.72 4.41 -3.11
N LYS A 54 3.00 4.71 -1.84
CA LYS A 54 3.21 6.09 -1.39
C LYS A 54 4.42 6.72 -2.05
N THR A 55 5.50 5.96 -2.21
CA THR A 55 6.72 6.46 -2.85
C THR A 55 6.43 6.87 -4.29
N VAL A 56 5.78 6.01 -5.05
CA VAL A 56 5.44 6.31 -6.45
C VAL A 56 4.45 7.47 -6.53
N LEU A 57 3.48 7.50 -5.61
CA LEU A 57 2.51 8.60 -5.56
C LEU A 57 3.22 9.93 -5.34
N THR A 58 4.18 9.97 -4.41
CA THR A 58 4.96 11.16 -4.14
C THR A 58 5.77 11.59 -5.37
N GLU A 59 6.38 10.65 -6.07
CA GLU A 59 7.11 10.93 -7.30
C GLU A 59 6.20 11.57 -8.36
N LYS A 60 5.00 11.02 -8.54
CA LYS A 60 4.06 11.55 -9.52
C LYS A 60 3.59 12.95 -9.15
N LEU A 61 3.31 13.20 -7.88
CA LEU A 61 2.89 14.50 -7.41
C LEU A 61 4.00 15.53 -7.54
N ASN A 62 5.23 15.15 -7.22
CA ASN A 62 6.39 16.03 -7.35
C ASN A 62 6.65 16.40 -8.81
N ASP A 63 6.57 15.43 -9.70
CA ASP A 63 6.74 15.67 -11.13
C ASP A 63 5.69 16.68 -11.61
N GLY A 64 4.47 16.55 -11.14
CA GLY A 64 3.41 17.50 -11.49
C GLY A 64 3.68 18.88 -10.93
N SER A 65 4.22 18.97 -9.72
CA SER A 65 4.46 20.25 -9.06
C SER A 65 5.66 21.00 -9.63
N GLU A 66 6.59 20.30 -10.23
CA GLU A 66 7.76 20.93 -10.83
C GLU A 66 7.45 21.63 -12.15
N LYS A 67 6.33 21.34 -12.73
CA LYS A 67 5.90 21.94 -13.98
C LYS A 67 4.99 23.12 -13.76
#